data_5d1c901f265d6ed5d40cb10f875896ba
#
_entry.id   5d1c901f265d6ed5d40cb10f875896ba
#
_cell.length_a   1.000
_cell.length_b   1.000
_cell.length_c   1.000
_cell.angle_alpha   90.00
_cell.angle_beta   90.00
_cell.angle_gamma   90.00
#
_symmetry.space_group_name_H-M   'P 1'
#
loop_
_entity.id
_entity.type
_entity.pdbx_description
1 polymer ?
#
loop_
_entity_poly.entity_id
_entity_poly.type
_entity_poly.pdbx_seq_one_letter_code
_entity_poly.pdbx_strand_id
1 'polypeptide(L)'
;MHLYGEHLLLCVRTLVSVCREDCGQCSLQLLEVLVTIEALWGATGLGDKVRETMDALATAQDIDGRQDLYREHAGPLVEWLAASHHDWTIHSSELLQFVVVVNHAGPALGEVLPHLVPVLRSCLQPARDPQMRLRLFSSLSRVLLSAKQTVDSQGHFHHYLDTVTKDILVPNLQWHAGKTAAAIRTAAVSCLWALISSEVLSDEQIRKVQETLMPQILTSLEEDSQMTRLISCQIINTFLKTSGGVADADKLIKVYPELLKRLDDVSHEVRLAATSALVTWLACVRSDDDVKSCYQSHIQFLYRELLVYLDDPDGTVQDAVLEVLKAGSVLFPELLARETEAVIHKHRSPALCQQLLQHLQAQPPAQ
;
A
#
# COMPACT_ATOMS: atom_id res chain seq x y z
N MET A 1 -15.47 -25.39 23.15
CA MET A 1 -14.20 -24.64 23.19
C MET A 1 -14.37 -23.18 23.64
N HIS A 2 -15.43 -22.46 23.24
CA HIS A 2 -15.73 -21.08 23.68
C HIS A 2 -15.82 -20.95 25.22
N LEU A 3 -16.52 -21.87 25.85
CA LEU A 3 -16.68 -21.92 27.33
C LEU A 3 -15.34 -21.97 28.10
N TYR A 4 -14.32 -22.62 27.48
CA TYR A 4 -12.98 -22.69 28.09
C TYR A 4 -12.29 -21.31 28.09
N GLY A 5 -12.40 -20.58 26.99
CA GLY A 5 -11.88 -19.21 26.90
C GLY A 5 -12.54 -18.25 27.90
N GLU A 6 -13.86 -18.35 28.04
CA GLU A 6 -14.62 -17.55 29.05
C GLU A 6 -14.17 -17.84 30.48
N HIS A 7 -14.01 -19.12 30.83
CA HIS A 7 -13.54 -19.50 32.19
C HIS A 7 -12.11 -19.02 32.41
N LEU A 8 -11.22 -19.17 31.43
CA LEU A 8 -9.84 -18.72 31.57
C LEU A 8 -9.78 -17.19 31.74
N LEU A 9 -10.54 -16.46 30.95
CA LEU A 9 -10.64 -15.00 31.10
C LEU A 9 -11.20 -14.59 32.46
N LEU A 10 -12.22 -15.30 32.97
CA LEU A 10 -12.77 -15.05 34.31
C LEU A 10 -11.72 -15.27 35.39
N CYS A 11 -10.91 -16.34 35.29
CA CYS A 11 -9.80 -16.58 36.20
C CYS A 11 -8.79 -15.43 36.18
N VAL A 12 -8.38 -14.96 35.01
CA VAL A 12 -7.44 -13.82 34.87
C VAL A 12 -8.05 -12.56 35.49
N ARG A 13 -9.31 -12.24 35.16
CA ARG A 13 -10.01 -11.07 35.77
C ARG A 13 -10.07 -11.14 37.28
N THR A 14 -10.35 -12.32 37.84
CA THR A 14 -10.38 -12.52 39.29
C THR A 14 -9.00 -12.32 39.88
N LEU A 15 -7.95 -12.88 39.28
CA LEU A 15 -6.56 -12.68 39.71
C LEU A 15 -6.20 -11.19 39.73
N VAL A 16 -6.45 -10.47 38.65
CA VAL A 16 -6.19 -9.02 38.55
C VAL A 16 -6.92 -8.24 39.63
N SER A 17 -8.21 -8.57 39.90
CA SER A 17 -9.00 -7.87 40.90
C SER A 17 -8.56 -8.13 42.36
N VAL A 18 -8.01 -9.34 42.62
CA VAL A 18 -7.59 -9.76 43.97
C VAL A 18 -6.15 -9.35 44.26
N CYS A 19 -5.22 -9.61 43.29
CA CYS A 19 -3.79 -9.36 43.50
C CYS A 19 -3.39 -7.89 43.33
N ARG A 20 -4.17 -7.11 42.61
CA ARG A 20 -3.91 -5.66 42.35
C ARG A 20 -2.45 -5.39 42.04
N GLU A 21 -1.73 -4.58 42.84
CA GLU A 21 -0.33 -4.20 42.61
C GLU A 21 0.64 -5.41 42.52
N ASP A 22 0.33 -6.51 43.24
CA ASP A 22 1.15 -7.72 43.16
C ASP A 22 1.10 -8.41 41.79
N CYS A 23 0.13 -8.05 40.90
CA CYS A 23 0.09 -8.50 39.51
C CYS A 23 1.37 -8.12 38.73
N GLY A 24 2.10 -7.07 39.14
CA GLY A 24 3.34 -6.65 38.52
C GLY A 24 4.38 -7.78 38.43
N GLN A 25 4.41 -8.69 39.41
CA GLN A 25 5.35 -9.82 39.43
C GLN A 25 5.06 -10.88 38.34
N CYS A 26 3.84 -10.96 37.82
CA CYS A 26 3.39 -11.90 36.79
C CYS A 26 2.70 -11.20 35.61
N SER A 27 2.94 -9.93 35.45
CA SER A 27 2.29 -9.09 34.43
C SER A 27 2.51 -9.62 33.00
N LEU A 28 3.75 -10.01 32.65
CA LEU A 28 4.06 -10.61 31.36
C LEU A 28 3.26 -11.90 31.13
N GLN A 29 3.24 -12.81 32.10
CA GLN A 29 2.51 -14.08 31.99
C GLN A 29 0.99 -13.87 31.87
N LEU A 30 0.43 -12.89 32.60
CA LEU A 30 -0.98 -12.52 32.46
C LEU A 30 -1.27 -11.95 31.09
N LEU A 31 -0.39 -11.09 30.56
CA LEU A 31 -0.50 -10.55 29.20
C LEU A 31 -0.39 -11.68 28.15
N GLU A 32 0.53 -12.61 28.27
CA GLU A 32 0.65 -13.80 27.39
C GLU A 32 -0.66 -14.60 27.35
N VAL A 33 -1.27 -14.84 28.51
CA VAL A 33 -2.56 -15.54 28.57
C VAL A 33 -3.66 -14.73 27.91
N LEU A 34 -3.73 -13.41 28.14
CA LEU A 34 -4.73 -12.54 27.53
C LEU A 34 -4.57 -12.47 26.01
N VAL A 35 -3.34 -12.35 25.50
CA VAL A 35 -3.03 -12.40 24.07
C VAL A 35 -3.42 -13.76 23.47
N THR A 36 -3.21 -14.86 24.22
CA THR A 36 -3.64 -16.21 23.80
C THR A 36 -5.15 -16.30 23.68
N ILE A 37 -5.89 -15.77 24.67
CA ILE A 37 -7.36 -15.78 24.65
C ILE A 37 -7.88 -14.95 23.47
N GLU A 38 -7.30 -13.77 23.23
CA GLU A 38 -7.67 -12.93 22.09
C GLU A 38 -7.37 -13.61 20.75
N ALA A 39 -6.23 -14.25 20.64
CA ALA A 39 -5.81 -14.98 19.44
C ALA A 39 -6.74 -16.15 19.08
N LEU A 40 -7.18 -16.90 20.05
CA LEU A 40 -7.97 -18.11 19.83
C LEU A 40 -9.50 -17.86 19.84
N TRP A 41 -9.98 -16.89 20.58
CA TRP A 41 -11.41 -16.67 20.80
C TRP A 41 -11.87 -15.22 20.63
N GLY A 42 -11.00 -14.27 20.32
CA GLY A 42 -11.35 -12.85 20.15
C GLY A 42 -12.48 -12.63 19.14
N ALA A 43 -12.48 -13.34 18.04
CA ALA A 43 -13.51 -13.27 17.01
C ALA A 43 -14.89 -13.81 17.48
N THR A 44 -14.96 -14.53 18.58
CA THR A 44 -16.21 -15.08 19.13
C THR A 44 -16.90 -14.16 20.16
N GLY A 45 -16.49 -12.89 20.24
CA GLY A 45 -17.05 -11.89 21.14
C GLY A 45 -16.30 -11.73 22.46
N LEU A 46 -15.21 -12.45 22.69
CA LEU A 46 -14.37 -12.28 23.88
C LEU A 46 -13.36 -11.11 23.77
N GLY A 47 -13.06 -10.65 22.57
CA GLY A 47 -12.02 -9.64 22.32
C GLY A 47 -12.20 -8.35 23.13
N ASP A 48 -13.42 -7.81 23.23
CA ASP A 48 -13.68 -6.60 24.04
C ASP A 48 -13.40 -6.85 25.52
N LYS A 49 -13.87 -7.98 26.06
CA LYS A 49 -13.63 -8.36 27.44
C LYS A 49 -12.16 -8.62 27.76
N VAL A 50 -11.39 -9.14 26.79
CA VAL A 50 -9.93 -9.31 26.91
C VAL A 50 -9.27 -7.94 27.01
N ARG A 51 -9.62 -7.01 26.13
CA ARG A 51 -9.09 -5.64 26.14
C ARG A 51 -9.42 -4.89 27.43
N GLU A 52 -10.65 -5.00 27.92
CA GLU A 52 -11.03 -4.46 29.25
C GLU A 52 -10.19 -5.06 30.37
N THR A 53 -9.86 -6.35 30.28
CA THR A 53 -9.03 -7.03 31.27
C THR A 53 -7.58 -6.59 31.20
N MET A 54 -7.04 -6.34 30.00
CA MET A 54 -5.71 -5.74 29.80
C MET A 54 -5.66 -4.32 30.40
N ASP A 55 -6.69 -3.51 30.17
CA ASP A 55 -6.76 -2.17 30.75
C ASP A 55 -6.86 -2.22 32.28
N ALA A 56 -7.60 -3.20 32.84
CA ALA A 56 -7.64 -3.43 34.29
C ALA A 56 -6.28 -3.90 34.85
N LEU A 57 -5.56 -4.76 34.12
CA LEU A 57 -4.21 -5.21 34.48
C LEU A 57 -3.22 -4.04 34.49
N ALA A 58 -3.30 -3.15 33.49
CA ALA A 58 -2.51 -1.93 33.45
C ALA A 58 -2.79 -1.00 34.65
N THR A 59 -4.08 -0.72 34.88
CA THR A 59 -4.53 0.11 36.00
C THR A 59 -4.06 -0.44 37.37
N ALA A 60 -4.09 -1.77 37.54
CA ALA A 60 -3.64 -2.41 38.76
C ALA A 60 -2.14 -2.21 39.06
N GLN A 61 -1.36 -1.82 38.06
CA GLN A 61 0.09 -1.60 38.14
C GLN A 61 0.49 -0.11 37.98
N ASP A 62 -0.47 0.81 38.05
CA ASP A 62 -0.25 2.24 37.78
C ASP A 62 0.27 2.53 36.39
N ILE A 63 -0.04 1.66 35.38
CA ILE A 63 0.29 1.81 33.97
C ILE A 63 -0.86 2.50 33.26
N ASP A 64 -0.57 3.45 32.33
CA ASP A 64 -1.59 4.24 31.60
C ASP A 64 -2.19 3.46 30.42
N GLY A 65 -2.92 2.37 30.76
CA GLY A 65 -3.66 1.55 29.81
C GLY A 65 -2.83 0.49 29.08
N ARG A 66 -3.52 -0.28 28.23
CA ARG A 66 -2.95 -1.46 27.54
C ARG A 66 -1.82 -1.14 26.58
N GLN A 67 -1.74 0.08 26.02
CA GLN A 67 -0.65 0.41 25.08
C GLN A 67 0.68 0.51 25.84
N ASP A 68 0.70 1.08 27.03
CA ASP A 68 1.89 1.13 27.86
C ASP A 68 2.21 -0.23 28.48
N LEU A 69 1.19 -1.04 28.77
CA LEU A 69 1.38 -2.44 29.13
C LEU A 69 2.09 -3.24 28.00
N TYR A 70 1.70 -3.03 26.75
CA TYR A 70 2.43 -3.61 25.62
C TYR A 70 3.85 -3.03 25.51
N ARG A 71 4.05 -1.73 25.73
CA ARG A 71 5.39 -1.12 25.68
C ARG A 71 6.34 -1.75 26.69
N GLU A 72 5.87 -2.06 27.87
CA GLU A 72 6.67 -2.70 28.90
C GLU A 72 7.02 -4.15 28.56
N HIS A 73 6.12 -4.88 27.91
CA HIS A 73 6.25 -6.33 27.75
C HIS A 73 6.40 -6.82 26.31
N ALA A 74 6.23 -5.94 25.29
CA ALA A 74 6.29 -6.36 23.88
C ALA A 74 7.63 -6.96 23.49
N GLY A 75 8.76 -6.44 24.03
CA GLY A 75 10.09 -6.96 23.76
C GLY A 75 10.21 -8.45 24.10
N PRO A 76 10.09 -8.83 25.37
CA PRO A 76 10.13 -10.23 25.81
C PRO A 76 9.09 -11.12 25.12
N LEU A 77 7.86 -10.59 24.94
CA LEU A 77 6.77 -11.33 24.28
C LEU A 77 7.09 -11.66 22.82
N VAL A 78 7.53 -10.67 22.03
CA VAL A 78 7.87 -10.86 20.62
C VAL A 78 9.12 -11.74 20.48
N GLU A 79 10.12 -11.59 21.34
CA GLU A 79 11.32 -12.44 21.36
C GLU A 79 10.96 -13.91 21.62
N TRP A 80 10.11 -14.17 22.60
CA TRP A 80 9.62 -15.51 22.90
C TRP A 80 8.83 -16.12 21.71
N LEU A 81 7.91 -15.37 21.12
CA LEU A 81 7.17 -15.81 19.94
C LEU A 81 8.12 -16.05 18.74
N ALA A 82 9.09 -15.17 18.54
CA ALA A 82 10.06 -15.26 17.46
C ALA A 82 10.92 -16.53 17.52
N ALA A 83 11.15 -17.10 18.68
CA ALA A 83 12.00 -18.29 18.85
C ALA A 83 11.53 -19.51 18.02
N SER A 84 10.23 -19.65 17.78
CA SER A 84 9.63 -20.79 17.05
C SER A 84 9.15 -20.46 15.63
N HIS A 85 9.37 -19.25 15.12
CA HIS A 85 8.75 -18.79 13.86
C HIS A 85 9.10 -19.64 12.62
N HIS A 86 10.20 -20.39 12.65
CA HIS A 86 10.60 -21.25 11.55
C HIS A 86 9.62 -22.41 11.31
N ASP A 87 8.94 -22.86 12.36
CA ASP A 87 8.01 -23.99 12.33
C ASP A 87 6.54 -23.56 12.24
N TRP A 88 6.26 -22.25 12.15
CA TRP A 88 4.88 -21.78 12.11
C TRP A 88 4.15 -22.23 10.86
N THR A 89 2.90 -22.58 11.09
CA THR A 89 1.86 -22.81 10.08
C THR A 89 0.67 -21.91 10.37
N ILE A 90 -0.34 -21.89 9.49
CA ILE A 90 -1.57 -21.12 9.71
C ILE A 90 -2.31 -21.52 11.02
N HIS A 91 -2.04 -22.70 11.55
CA HIS A 91 -2.67 -23.25 12.76
C HIS A 91 -1.83 -23.06 14.02
N SER A 92 -0.62 -22.56 13.92
CA SER A 92 0.26 -22.31 15.07
C SER A 92 -0.34 -21.23 15.99
N SER A 93 -0.45 -21.55 17.30
CA SER A 93 -0.92 -20.60 18.29
C SER A 93 -0.04 -19.37 18.39
N GLU A 94 1.27 -19.56 18.26
CA GLU A 94 2.29 -18.51 18.32
C GLU A 94 2.13 -17.52 17.14
N LEU A 95 1.80 -18.02 15.93
CA LEU A 95 1.45 -17.15 14.81
C LEU A 95 0.23 -16.28 15.13
N LEU A 96 -0.81 -16.87 15.72
CA LEU A 96 -2.04 -16.15 16.04
C LEU A 96 -1.78 -15.09 17.12
N GLN A 97 -1.00 -15.42 18.13
CA GLN A 97 -0.56 -14.49 19.18
C GLN A 97 0.30 -13.36 18.59
N PHE A 98 1.25 -13.68 17.71
CA PHE A 98 2.08 -12.69 17.02
C PHE A 98 1.23 -11.70 16.22
N VAL A 99 0.23 -12.18 15.50
CA VAL A 99 -0.73 -11.34 14.76
C VAL A 99 -1.50 -10.42 15.69
N VAL A 100 -1.92 -10.90 16.89
CA VAL A 100 -2.58 -10.06 17.91
C VAL A 100 -1.64 -8.97 18.40
N VAL A 101 -0.41 -9.31 18.76
CA VAL A 101 0.59 -8.33 19.21
C VAL A 101 0.85 -7.27 18.11
N VAL A 102 1.09 -7.70 16.88
CA VAL A 102 1.31 -6.79 15.74
C VAL A 102 0.14 -5.83 15.55
N ASN A 103 -1.09 -6.31 15.72
CA ASN A 103 -2.28 -5.48 15.51
C ASN A 103 -2.62 -4.53 16.67
N HIS A 104 -2.15 -4.81 17.88
CA HIS A 104 -2.61 -4.12 19.09
C HIS A 104 -1.52 -3.43 19.92
N ALA A 105 -0.23 -3.78 19.70
CA ALA A 105 0.87 -3.19 20.49
C ALA A 105 1.14 -1.69 20.16
N GLY A 106 0.53 -1.16 19.08
CA GLY A 106 0.63 0.27 18.75
C GLY A 106 2.07 0.79 18.70
N PRO A 107 2.41 1.85 19.48
CA PRO A 107 3.75 2.46 19.46
C PRO A 107 4.89 1.51 19.89
N ALA A 108 4.60 0.48 20.69
CA ALA A 108 5.60 -0.49 21.12
C ALA A 108 6.23 -1.27 19.94
N LEU A 109 5.53 -1.33 18.78
CA LEU A 109 6.09 -1.99 17.59
C LEU A 109 7.38 -1.34 17.10
N GLY A 110 7.53 -0.02 17.24
CA GLY A 110 8.77 0.68 16.87
C GLY A 110 9.98 0.26 17.70
N GLU A 111 9.75 -0.18 18.94
CA GLU A 111 10.80 -0.63 19.86
C GLU A 111 11.23 -2.09 19.55
N VAL A 112 10.32 -2.91 19.02
CA VAL A 112 10.56 -4.33 18.77
C VAL A 112 10.89 -4.65 17.31
N LEU A 113 11.12 -3.66 16.45
CA LEU A 113 11.52 -3.86 15.05
C LEU A 113 12.67 -4.85 14.85
N PRO A 114 13.71 -4.88 15.70
CA PRO A 114 14.81 -5.84 15.58
C PRO A 114 14.37 -7.31 15.65
N HIS A 115 13.27 -7.61 16.34
CA HIS A 115 12.69 -8.96 16.44
C HIS A 115 11.56 -9.15 15.42
N LEU A 116 10.74 -8.11 15.19
CA LEU A 116 9.59 -8.14 14.32
C LEU A 116 9.96 -8.38 12.83
N VAL A 117 10.90 -7.59 12.31
CA VAL A 117 11.24 -7.61 10.88
C VAL A 117 11.87 -8.94 10.45
N PRO A 118 12.80 -9.58 11.19
CA PRO A 118 13.30 -10.91 10.84
C PRO A 118 12.21 -11.98 10.79
N VAL A 119 11.24 -11.97 11.71
CA VAL A 119 10.09 -12.88 11.69
C VAL A 119 9.25 -12.69 10.43
N LEU A 120 8.89 -11.44 10.12
CA LEU A 120 8.13 -11.12 8.90
C LEU A 120 8.90 -11.53 7.65
N ARG A 121 10.20 -11.24 7.56
CA ARG A 121 11.07 -11.65 6.46
C ARG A 121 11.07 -13.17 6.26
N SER A 122 11.19 -13.94 7.33
CA SER A 122 11.21 -15.39 7.29
C SER A 122 9.84 -15.99 6.92
N CYS A 123 8.76 -15.52 7.55
CA CYS A 123 7.42 -16.06 7.37
C CYS A 123 6.75 -15.65 6.05
N LEU A 124 7.18 -14.53 5.44
CA LEU A 124 6.66 -14.04 4.17
C LEU A 124 7.45 -14.54 2.95
N GLN A 125 8.41 -15.45 3.13
CA GLN A 125 9.10 -16.09 1.99
C GLN A 125 8.11 -16.85 1.09
N PRO A 126 8.31 -16.86 -0.25
CA PRO A 126 7.42 -17.56 -1.20
C PRO A 126 7.20 -19.04 -0.93
N ALA A 127 8.18 -19.71 -0.32
CA ALA A 127 8.11 -21.13 0.03
C ALA A 127 7.25 -21.42 1.28
N ARG A 128 6.84 -20.40 2.03
CA ARG A 128 6.04 -20.55 3.25
C ARG A 128 4.56 -20.71 2.94
N ASP A 129 3.80 -21.17 3.93
CA ASP A 129 2.35 -21.39 3.83
C ASP A 129 1.62 -20.14 3.29
N PRO A 130 0.85 -20.26 2.21
CA PRO A 130 0.19 -19.11 1.57
C PRO A 130 -0.85 -18.43 2.47
N GLN A 131 -1.58 -19.17 3.30
CA GLN A 131 -2.60 -18.61 4.19
C GLN A 131 -1.95 -17.84 5.34
N MET A 132 -0.83 -18.34 5.85
CA MET A 132 -0.02 -17.60 6.82
C MET A 132 0.48 -16.29 6.22
N ARG A 133 1.02 -16.33 4.99
CA ARG A 133 1.49 -15.13 4.29
C ARG A 133 0.38 -14.08 4.10
N LEU A 134 -0.81 -14.50 3.68
CA LEU A 134 -1.97 -13.61 3.53
C LEU A 134 -2.36 -12.95 4.85
N ARG A 135 -2.39 -13.70 5.95
CA ARG A 135 -2.69 -13.18 7.28
C ARG A 135 -1.66 -12.15 7.73
N LEU A 136 -0.37 -12.45 7.55
CA LEU A 136 0.71 -11.54 7.93
C LEU A 136 0.72 -10.27 7.06
N PHE A 137 0.47 -10.38 5.75
CA PHE A 137 0.33 -9.20 4.89
C PHE A 137 -0.85 -8.32 5.28
N SER A 138 -1.98 -8.90 5.65
CA SER A 138 -3.13 -8.15 6.15
C SER A 138 -2.79 -7.35 7.42
N SER A 139 -2.06 -7.95 8.37
CA SER A 139 -1.61 -7.27 9.58
C SER A 139 -0.57 -6.20 9.27
N LEU A 140 0.41 -6.51 8.42
CA LEU A 140 1.45 -5.57 8.00
C LEU A 140 0.86 -4.36 7.29
N SER A 141 -0.08 -4.55 6.37
CA SER A 141 -0.76 -3.45 5.67
C SER A 141 -1.47 -2.51 6.65
N ARG A 142 -2.18 -3.07 7.64
CA ARG A 142 -2.87 -2.28 8.69
C ARG A 142 -1.90 -1.45 9.51
N VAL A 143 -0.79 -2.03 9.93
CA VAL A 143 0.23 -1.37 10.73
C VAL A 143 0.94 -0.28 9.92
N LEU A 144 1.23 -0.53 8.65
CA LEU A 144 1.88 0.44 7.78
C LEU A 144 0.99 1.65 7.45
N LEU A 145 -0.35 1.50 7.41
CA LEU A 145 -1.26 2.63 7.25
C LEU A 145 -1.14 3.66 8.38
N SER A 146 -0.78 3.22 9.58
CA SER A 146 -0.55 4.07 10.74
C SER A 146 0.91 4.01 11.21
N ALA A 147 1.85 3.92 10.29
CA ALA A 147 3.25 3.64 10.58
C ALA A 147 3.88 4.63 11.56
N LYS A 148 3.54 5.92 11.48
CA LYS A 148 4.00 6.97 12.43
C LYS A 148 3.67 6.64 13.89
N GLN A 149 2.51 6.04 14.12
CA GLN A 149 2.01 5.69 15.46
C GLN A 149 2.34 4.24 15.87
N THR A 150 2.96 3.48 14.97
CA THR A 150 3.25 2.06 15.16
C THR A 150 4.74 1.77 14.93
N VAL A 151 5.09 1.19 13.78
CA VAL A 151 6.46 0.75 13.46
C VAL A 151 7.49 1.88 13.40
N ASP A 152 7.07 3.11 13.11
CA ASP A 152 7.97 4.27 13.09
C ASP A 152 7.81 5.19 14.30
N SER A 153 7.18 4.72 15.38
CA SER A 153 6.99 5.50 16.63
C SER A 153 8.30 6.05 17.21
N GLN A 154 9.43 5.39 16.92
CA GLN A 154 10.77 5.79 17.34
C GLN A 154 11.57 6.49 16.21
N GLY A 155 11.01 6.63 14.99
CA GLY A 155 11.70 7.20 13.84
C GLY A 155 12.80 6.32 13.25
N HIS A 156 12.82 5.02 13.56
CA HIS A 156 13.87 4.09 13.15
C HIS A 156 13.46 3.12 12.04
N PHE A 157 12.22 3.16 11.57
CA PHE A 157 11.71 2.24 10.55
C PHE A 157 12.51 2.31 9.23
N HIS A 158 13.08 3.47 8.91
CA HIS A 158 13.87 3.66 7.70
C HIS A 158 15.08 2.70 7.59
N HIS A 159 15.62 2.21 8.70
CA HIS A 159 16.68 1.20 8.69
C HIS A 159 16.24 -0.15 8.14
N TYR A 160 14.94 -0.44 8.18
CA TYR A 160 14.35 -1.69 7.71
C TYR A 160 13.72 -1.59 6.32
N LEU A 161 13.73 -0.39 5.71
CA LEU A 161 13.07 -0.13 4.43
C LEU A 161 13.58 -1.06 3.32
N ASP A 162 14.88 -1.27 3.23
CA ASP A 162 15.48 -2.16 2.24
C ASP A 162 15.05 -3.62 2.44
N THR A 163 14.98 -4.09 3.69
CA THR A 163 14.50 -5.43 4.00
C THR A 163 13.02 -5.58 3.64
N VAL A 164 12.19 -4.61 3.99
CA VAL A 164 10.76 -4.63 3.66
C VAL A 164 10.54 -4.62 2.14
N THR A 165 11.25 -3.77 1.41
CA THR A 165 11.07 -3.65 -0.04
C THR A 165 11.68 -4.83 -0.80
N LYS A 166 12.95 -5.19 -0.55
CA LYS A 166 13.69 -6.16 -1.36
C LYS A 166 13.45 -7.61 -0.92
N ASP A 167 13.37 -7.86 0.40
CA ASP A 167 13.30 -9.21 0.93
C ASP A 167 11.86 -9.66 1.21
N ILE A 168 10.91 -8.73 1.41
CA ILE A 168 9.51 -9.03 1.68
C ILE A 168 8.63 -8.74 0.46
N LEU A 169 8.60 -7.49 -0.05
CA LEU A 169 7.66 -7.13 -1.11
C LEU A 169 8.04 -7.70 -2.48
N VAL A 170 9.29 -7.53 -2.93
CA VAL A 170 9.73 -7.99 -4.26
C VAL A 170 9.43 -9.47 -4.51
N PRO A 171 9.77 -10.42 -3.61
CA PRO A 171 9.51 -11.83 -3.86
C PRO A 171 8.01 -12.17 -3.92
N ASN A 172 7.17 -11.38 -3.26
CA ASN A 172 5.72 -11.58 -3.20
C ASN A 172 4.94 -10.85 -4.31
N LEU A 173 5.61 -9.98 -5.06
CA LEU A 173 5.07 -9.30 -6.24
C LEU A 173 5.42 -10.01 -7.54
N GLN A 174 6.27 -11.03 -7.52
CA GLN A 174 6.57 -11.85 -8.68
C GLN A 174 5.33 -12.62 -9.12
N TRP A 175 5.13 -12.68 -10.46
CA TRP A 175 3.99 -13.38 -11.01
C TRP A 175 4.12 -14.90 -10.84
N HIS A 176 3.08 -15.49 -10.29
CA HIS A 176 2.88 -16.93 -10.23
C HIS A 176 1.43 -17.26 -10.53
N ALA A 177 1.16 -18.34 -11.22
CA ALA A 177 -0.19 -18.75 -11.57
C ALA A 177 -1.01 -19.16 -10.34
N GLY A 178 -2.34 -18.94 -10.41
CA GLY A 178 -3.31 -19.43 -9.44
C GLY A 178 -3.87 -18.34 -8.52
N LYS A 179 -5.11 -18.58 -8.05
CA LYS A 179 -5.89 -17.61 -7.24
C LYS A 179 -5.20 -17.20 -5.94
N THR A 180 -4.54 -18.15 -5.28
CA THR A 180 -3.82 -17.87 -4.03
C THR A 180 -2.60 -16.97 -4.27
N ALA A 181 -1.85 -17.23 -5.34
CA ALA A 181 -0.72 -16.39 -5.72
C ALA A 181 -1.18 -14.96 -6.08
N ALA A 182 -2.28 -14.83 -6.83
CA ALA A 182 -2.90 -13.53 -7.12
C ALA A 182 -3.32 -12.79 -5.84
N ALA A 183 -3.94 -13.47 -4.88
CA ALA A 183 -4.32 -12.89 -3.59
C ALA A 183 -3.11 -12.37 -2.79
N ILE A 184 -2.00 -13.11 -2.82
CA ILE A 184 -0.75 -12.69 -2.16
C ILE A 184 -0.19 -11.44 -2.83
N ARG A 185 -0.16 -11.40 -4.18
CA ARG A 185 0.30 -10.19 -4.90
C ARG A 185 -0.58 -8.98 -4.59
N THR A 186 -1.91 -9.15 -4.57
CA THR A 186 -2.83 -8.08 -4.14
C THR A 186 -2.50 -7.58 -2.73
N ALA A 187 -2.26 -8.49 -1.79
CA ALA A 187 -1.90 -8.13 -0.42
C ALA A 187 -0.55 -7.42 -0.34
N ALA A 188 0.45 -7.84 -1.11
CA ALA A 188 1.76 -7.19 -1.19
C ALA A 188 1.67 -5.78 -1.82
N VAL A 189 0.87 -5.61 -2.91
CA VAL A 189 0.59 -4.30 -3.51
C VAL A 189 -0.09 -3.38 -2.49
N SER A 190 -1.05 -3.91 -1.72
CA SER A 190 -1.73 -3.15 -0.65
C SER A 190 -0.78 -2.71 0.47
N CYS A 191 0.19 -3.57 0.83
CA CYS A 191 1.23 -3.20 1.79
C CYS A 191 2.15 -2.09 1.25
N LEU A 192 2.52 -2.15 -0.02
CA LEU A 192 3.31 -1.09 -0.65
C LEU A 192 2.53 0.23 -0.65
N TRP A 193 1.26 0.19 -1.02
CA TRP A 193 0.40 1.37 -0.97
C TRP A 193 0.31 1.96 0.44
N ALA A 194 0.08 1.11 1.45
CA ALA A 194 0.06 1.53 2.85
C ALA A 194 1.37 2.21 3.26
N LEU A 195 2.51 1.64 2.87
CA LEU A 195 3.84 2.16 3.17
C LEU A 195 4.07 3.56 2.56
N ILE A 196 3.83 3.74 1.26
CA ILE A 196 4.06 5.02 0.59
C ILE A 196 3.04 6.10 0.97
N SER A 197 1.84 5.69 1.45
CA SER A 197 0.79 6.60 1.91
C SER A 197 0.93 7.00 3.38
N SER A 198 1.82 6.35 4.13
CA SER A 198 1.96 6.54 5.58
C SER A 198 2.66 7.84 6.00
N GLU A 199 3.21 8.59 5.03
CA GLU A 199 3.97 9.83 5.25
C GLU A 199 5.20 9.69 6.17
N VAL A 200 5.72 8.47 6.35
CA VAL A 200 6.96 8.21 7.10
C VAL A 200 8.19 8.18 6.21
N LEU A 201 8.01 8.06 4.89
CA LEU A 201 9.10 8.04 3.93
C LEU A 201 9.36 9.44 3.36
N SER A 202 10.63 9.81 3.28
CA SER A 202 11.05 10.99 2.51
C SER A 202 10.94 10.73 1.01
N ASP A 203 10.91 11.80 0.21
CA ASP A 203 10.89 11.71 -1.25
C ASP A 203 12.05 10.89 -1.82
N GLU A 204 13.24 10.98 -1.20
CA GLU A 204 14.41 10.18 -1.58
C GLU A 204 14.18 8.69 -1.32
N GLN A 205 13.59 8.35 -0.19
CA GLN A 205 13.24 6.97 0.15
C GLN A 205 12.15 6.42 -0.78
N ILE A 206 11.14 7.23 -1.12
CA ILE A 206 10.10 6.84 -2.10
C ILE A 206 10.73 6.61 -3.47
N ARG A 207 11.66 7.44 -3.94
CA ARG A 207 12.39 7.22 -5.20
C ARG A 207 13.18 5.91 -5.20
N LYS A 208 13.84 5.58 -4.09
CA LYS A 208 14.55 4.30 -3.94
C LYS A 208 13.62 3.09 -3.99
N VAL A 209 12.45 3.19 -3.34
CA VAL A 209 11.38 2.18 -3.42
C VAL A 209 10.87 2.04 -4.84
N GLN A 210 10.63 3.15 -5.53
CA GLN A 210 10.22 3.20 -6.94
C GLN A 210 11.22 2.49 -7.85
N GLU A 211 12.51 2.78 -7.74
CA GLU A 211 13.54 2.13 -8.55
C GLU A 211 13.54 0.61 -8.41
N THR A 212 13.25 0.14 -7.20
CA THR A 212 13.21 -1.30 -6.89
C THR A 212 11.91 -1.96 -7.38
N LEU A 213 10.76 -1.29 -7.24
CA LEU A 213 9.44 -1.93 -7.36
C LEU A 213 8.64 -1.51 -8.61
N MET A 214 9.02 -0.47 -9.34
CA MET A 214 8.28 -0.02 -10.52
C MET A 214 8.04 -1.14 -11.54
N PRO A 215 9.02 -2.00 -11.89
CA PRO A 215 8.77 -3.07 -12.85
C PRO A 215 7.65 -4.04 -12.42
N GLN A 216 7.62 -4.40 -11.14
CA GLN A 216 6.61 -5.29 -10.58
C GLN A 216 5.22 -4.62 -10.53
N ILE A 217 5.18 -3.32 -10.23
CA ILE A 217 3.92 -2.57 -10.20
C ILE A 217 3.36 -2.38 -11.60
N LEU A 218 4.18 -2.15 -12.63
CA LEU A 218 3.73 -2.13 -14.01
C LEU A 218 3.12 -3.48 -14.42
N THR A 219 3.74 -4.59 -14.04
CA THR A 219 3.17 -5.94 -14.28
C THR A 219 1.84 -6.13 -13.53
N SER A 220 1.69 -5.56 -12.34
CA SER A 220 0.47 -5.65 -11.54
C SER A 220 -0.74 -4.92 -12.15
N LEU A 221 -0.52 -4.05 -13.12
CA LEU A 221 -1.60 -3.43 -13.90
C LEU A 221 -2.37 -4.46 -14.77
N GLU A 222 -1.79 -5.62 -15.06
CA GLU A 222 -2.42 -6.68 -15.87
C GLU A 222 -3.08 -7.78 -15.03
N GLU A 223 -3.15 -7.61 -13.69
CA GLU A 223 -3.79 -8.58 -12.81
C GLU A 223 -5.31 -8.64 -12.99
N ASP A 224 -5.90 -9.84 -12.76
CA ASP A 224 -7.35 -10.04 -12.83
C ASP A 224 -8.10 -9.21 -11.76
N SER A 225 -7.47 -9.00 -10.61
CA SER A 225 -8.04 -8.24 -9.50
C SER A 225 -8.15 -6.75 -9.83
N GLN A 226 -9.38 -6.24 -9.91
CA GLN A 226 -9.66 -4.81 -10.06
C GLN A 226 -8.95 -3.98 -9.01
N MET A 227 -8.97 -4.42 -7.74
CA MET A 227 -8.33 -3.71 -6.63
C MET A 227 -6.81 -3.60 -6.84
N THR A 228 -6.18 -4.66 -7.34
CA THR A 228 -4.73 -4.63 -7.64
C THR A 228 -4.42 -3.63 -8.73
N ARG A 229 -5.18 -3.61 -9.83
CA ARG A 229 -4.98 -2.66 -10.92
C ARG A 229 -5.20 -1.21 -10.46
N LEU A 230 -6.25 -0.96 -9.67
CA LEU A 230 -6.55 0.36 -9.11
C LEU A 230 -5.40 0.87 -8.22
N ILE A 231 -5.00 0.07 -7.24
CA ILE A 231 -3.92 0.45 -6.32
C ILE A 231 -2.60 0.63 -7.09
N SER A 232 -2.33 -0.20 -8.09
CA SER A 232 -1.12 -0.06 -8.94
C SER A 232 -1.11 1.28 -9.69
N CYS A 233 -2.23 1.74 -10.25
CA CYS A 233 -2.34 3.08 -10.84
C CYS A 233 -2.05 4.19 -9.81
N GLN A 234 -2.58 4.06 -8.58
CA GLN A 234 -2.36 5.02 -7.51
C GLN A 234 -0.89 5.05 -7.05
N ILE A 235 -0.25 3.89 -6.94
CA ILE A 235 1.18 3.78 -6.62
C ILE A 235 2.02 4.46 -7.70
N ILE A 236 1.76 4.17 -8.98
CA ILE A 236 2.47 4.78 -10.11
C ILE A 236 2.30 6.30 -10.08
N ASN A 237 1.09 6.79 -9.84
CA ASN A 237 0.82 8.22 -9.74
C ASN A 237 1.65 8.88 -8.61
N THR A 238 1.73 8.24 -7.43
CA THR A 238 2.53 8.74 -6.31
C THR A 238 4.03 8.72 -6.63
N PHE A 239 4.52 7.65 -7.23
CA PHE A 239 5.91 7.55 -7.67
C PHE A 239 6.28 8.64 -8.68
N LEU A 240 5.42 8.90 -9.65
CA LEU A 240 5.63 9.96 -10.64
C LEU A 240 5.64 11.35 -9.98
N LYS A 241 4.71 11.63 -9.05
CA LYS A 241 4.69 12.89 -8.29
C LYS A 241 5.98 13.14 -7.53
N THR A 242 6.49 12.10 -6.87
CA THR A 242 7.71 12.18 -6.07
C THR A 242 8.97 12.32 -6.93
N SER A 243 8.97 11.72 -8.13
CA SER A 243 10.11 11.80 -9.04
C SER A 243 10.29 13.20 -9.64
N GLY A 244 9.21 13.94 -9.87
CA GLY A 244 9.26 15.22 -10.55
C GLY A 244 10.01 15.10 -11.89
N GLY A 245 10.57 16.18 -12.38
CA GLY A 245 11.37 16.20 -13.62
C GLY A 245 12.76 15.53 -13.54
N VAL A 246 13.05 14.73 -12.50
CA VAL A 246 14.36 14.05 -12.31
C VAL A 246 14.34 12.63 -12.89
N ALA A 247 13.16 12.12 -13.29
CA ALA A 247 13.03 10.75 -13.78
C ALA A 247 13.80 10.53 -15.09
N ASP A 248 14.46 9.36 -15.21
CA ASP A 248 15.15 8.90 -16.40
C ASP A 248 14.14 8.71 -17.55
N ALA A 249 14.45 9.29 -18.72
CA ALA A 249 13.60 9.25 -19.90
C ALA A 249 13.25 7.82 -20.33
N ASP A 250 14.22 6.91 -20.34
CA ASP A 250 14.01 5.51 -20.73
C ASP A 250 13.08 4.76 -19.77
N LYS A 251 13.06 5.16 -18.50
CA LYS A 251 12.14 4.61 -17.50
C LYS A 251 10.73 5.20 -17.66
N LEU A 252 10.62 6.51 -17.91
CA LEU A 252 9.33 7.18 -18.11
C LEU A 252 8.59 6.64 -19.35
N ILE A 253 9.29 6.44 -20.46
CA ILE A 253 8.71 5.93 -21.71
C ILE A 253 8.04 4.55 -21.52
N LYS A 254 8.48 3.74 -20.58
CA LYS A 254 7.91 2.43 -20.30
C LYS A 254 6.59 2.49 -19.50
N VAL A 255 6.30 3.62 -18.83
CA VAL A 255 5.16 3.74 -17.93
C VAL A 255 3.85 4.06 -18.65
N TYR A 256 3.86 5.07 -19.55
CA TYR A 256 2.62 5.56 -20.16
C TYR A 256 1.88 4.51 -21.01
N PRO A 257 2.53 3.57 -21.74
CA PRO A 257 1.79 2.58 -22.51
C PRO A 257 0.98 1.64 -21.63
N GLU A 258 1.49 1.28 -20.47
CA GLU A 258 0.78 0.43 -19.51
C GLU A 258 -0.42 1.15 -18.88
N LEU A 259 -0.31 2.46 -18.63
CA LEU A 259 -1.42 3.28 -18.19
C LEU A 259 -2.48 3.47 -19.29
N LEU A 260 -2.07 3.65 -20.55
CA LEU A 260 -2.99 3.74 -21.69
C LEU A 260 -3.87 2.49 -21.83
N LYS A 261 -3.31 1.30 -21.67
CA LYS A 261 -4.09 0.06 -21.70
C LYS A 261 -5.21 0.05 -20.63
N ARG A 262 -5.05 0.79 -19.52
CA ARG A 262 -6.05 0.86 -18.44
C ARG A 262 -7.20 1.82 -18.76
N LEU A 263 -7.13 2.61 -19.80
CA LEU A 263 -8.29 3.42 -20.26
C LEU A 263 -9.42 2.54 -20.83
N ASP A 264 -9.10 1.32 -21.24
CA ASP A 264 -10.08 0.32 -21.71
C ASP A 264 -10.43 -0.71 -20.60
N ASP A 265 -10.14 -0.39 -19.34
CA ASP A 265 -10.44 -1.28 -18.21
C ASP A 265 -11.96 -1.37 -17.98
N VAL A 266 -12.43 -2.56 -17.60
CA VAL A 266 -13.84 -2.80 -17.25
C VAL A 266 -14.29 -1.99 -16.02
N SER A 267 -13.34 -1.59 -15.18
CA SER A 267 -13.59 -0.78 -13.99
C SER A 267 -13.43 0.71 -14.31
N HIS A 268 -14.50 1.45 -14.08
CA HIS A 268 -14.50 2.91 -14.17
C HIS A 268 -13.45 3.58 -13.26
N GLU A 269 -13.30 3.08 -12.04
CA GLU A 269 -12.32 3.59 -11.08
C GLU A 269 -10.86 3.41 -11.57
N VAL A 270 -10.55 2.27 -12.19
CA VAL A 270 -9.23 2.02 -12.78
C VAL A 270 -8.97 2.96 -13.95
N ARG A 271 -9.96 3.18 -14.81
CA ARG A 271 -9.88 4.12 -15.95
C ARG A 271 -9.54 5.54 -15.46
N LEU A 272 -10.25 6.04 -14.44
CA LEU A 272 -10.00 7.37 -13.86
C LEU A 272 -8.65 7.45 -13.13
N ALA A 273 -8.23 6.40 -12.43
CA ALA A 273 -6.91 6.37 -11.80
C ALA A 273 -5.78 6.40 -12.84
N ALA A 274 -5.96 5.71 -13.96
CA ALA A 274 -5.00 5.73 -15.07
C ALA A 274 -4.90 7.12 -15.73
N THR A 275 -6.03 7.81 -15.97
CA THR A 275 -6.02 9.19 -16.48
C THR A 275 -5.30 10.15 -15.53
N SER A 276 -5.54 10.04 -14.22
CA SER A 276 -4.83 10.83 -13.22
C SER A 276 -3.31 10.59 -13.24
N ALA A 277 -2.89 9.33 -13.38
CA ALA A 277 -1.47 8.98 -13.50
C ALA A 277 -0.85 9.48 -14.81
N LEU A 278 -1.60 9.51 -15.91
CA LEU A 278 -1.15 10.08 -17.21
C LEU A 278 -0.95 11.59 -17.12
N VAL A 279 -1.81 12.33 -16.43
CA VAL A 279 -1.60 13.77 -16.16
C VAL A 279 -0.27 13.99 -15.44
N THR A 280 -0.01 13.20 -14.41
CA THR A 280 1.24 13.30 -13.64
C THR A 280 2.45 12.88 -14.48
N TRP A 281 2.31 11.85 -15.32
CA TRP A 281 3.35 11.43 -16.24
C TRP A 281 3.75 12.56 -17.21
N LEU A 282 2.77 13.25 -17.80
CA LEU A 282 3.01 14.41 -18.67
C LEU A 282 3.77 15.52 -17.96
N ALA A 283 3.44 15.77 -16.68
CA ALA A 283 4.14 16.76 -15.86
C ALA A 283 5.61 16.36 -15.56
N CYS A 284 5.95 15.06 -15.65
CA CYS A 284 7.33 14.59 -15.48
C CYS A 284 8.17 14.74 -16.76
N VAL A 285 7.55 14.95 -17.93
CA VAL A 285 8.28 15.13 -19.20
C VAL A 285 8.93 16.52 -19.20
N ARG A 286 10.24 16.55 -19.28
CA ARG A 286 11.00 17.81 -19.28
C ARG A 286 10.78 18.60 -20.55
N SER A 287 10.67 19.93 -20.39
CA SER A 287 10.46 20.84 -21.51
C SER A 287 11.76 21.28 -22.21
N ASP A 288 12.93 20.80 -21.79
CA ASP A 288 14.22 21.11 -22.40
C ASP A 288 14.25 20.61 -23.86
N ASP A 289 14.66 21.42 -24.79
CA ASP A 289 14.55 21.15 -26.25
C ASP A 289 15.23 19.85 -26.67
N ASP A 290 16.41 19.54 -26.12
CA ASP A 290 17.13 18.31 -26.43
C ASP A 290 16.40 17.04 -25.92
N VAL A 291 15.77 17.12 -24.76
CA VAL A 291 15.03 16.04 -24.14
C VAL A 291 13.63 15.93 -24.77
N LYS A 292 13.02 17.09 -25.09
CA LYS A 292 11.70 17.18 -25.71
C LYS A 292 11.64 16.44 -27.04
N SER A 293 12.71 16.51 -27.85
CA SER A 293 12.80 15.79 -29.14
C SER A 293 12.69 14.26 -28.98
N CYS A 294 13.23 13.70 -27.90
CA CYS A 294 13.16 12.26 -27.61
C CYS A 294 11.73 11.79 -27.34
N TYR A 295 10.88 12.66 -26.77
CA TYR A 295 9.50 12.30 -26.44
C TYR A 295 8.49 12.57 -27.55
N GLN A 296 8.84 13.31 -28.60
CA GLN A 296 7.88 13.78 -29.60
C GLN A 296 7.05 12.66 -30.22
N SER A 297 7.68 11.56 -30.61
CA SER A 297 6.98 10.40 -31.19
C SER A 297 6.07 9.70 -30.16
N HIS A 298 6.51 9.62 -28.92
CA HIS A 298 5.75 9.03 -27.83
C HIS A 298 4.54 9.89 -27.46
N ILE A 299 4.71 11.20 -27.38
CA ILE A 299 3.62 12.15 -27.12
C ILE A 299 2.64 12.17 -28.29
N GLN A 300 3.11 12.11 -29.54
CA GLN A 300 2.24 12.01 -30.70
C GLN A 300 1.38 10.74 -30.65
N PHE A 301 1.97 9.61 -30.32
CA PHE A 301 1.25 8.35 -30.13
C PHE A 301 0.23 8.48 -28.99
N LEU A 302 0.63 9.03 -27.85
CA LEU A 302 -0.25 9.27 -26.70
C LEU A 302 -1.46 10.15 -27.08
N TYR A 303 -1.25 11.25 -27.80
CA TYR A 303 -2.35 12.12 -28.26
C TYR A 303 -3.33 11.38 -29.15
N ARG A 304 -2.85 10.60 -30.11
CA ARG A 304 -3.71 9.82 -31.01
C ARG A 304 -4.58 8.82 -30.27
N GLU A 305 -3.99 8.10 -29.34
CA GLU A 305 -4.72 7.14 -28.52
C GLU A 305 -5.75 7.85 -27.63
N LEU A 306 -5.38 8.92 -26.93
CA LEU A 306 -6.28 9.67 -26.05
C LEU A 306 -7.45 10.31 -26.80
N LEU A 307 -7.23 10.83 -28.02
CA LEU A 307 -8.28 11.44 -28.82
C LEU A 307 -9.42 10.46 -29.13
N VAL A 308 -9.16 9.16 -29.20
CA VAL A 308 -10.20 8.15 -29.41
C VAL A 308 -11.18 8.14 -28.22
N TYR A 309 -10.69 8.32 -27.00
CA TYR A 309 -11.51 8.28 -25.79
C TYR A 309 -12.34 9.56 -25.53
N LEU A 310 -12.15 10.63 -26.33
CA LEU A 310 -13.09 11.75 -26.30
C LEU A 310 -14.48 11.37 -26.87
N ASP A 311 -14.61 10.22 -27.49
CA ASP A 311 -15.88 9.65 -27.98
C ASP A 311 -16.34 8.45 -27.13
N ASP A 312 -15.78 8.28 -25.93
CA ASP A 312 -16.16 7.22 -24.99
C ASP A 312 -17.64 7.36 -24.60
N PRO A 313 -18.38 6.25 -24.39
CA PRO A 313 -19.77 6.34 -23.92
C PRO A 313 -19.93 6.92 -22.50
N ASP A 314 -18.86 6.93 -21.69
CA ASP A 314 -18.86 7.49 -20.34
C ASP A 314 -18.33 8.93 -20.34
N GLY A 315 -19.21 9.90 -20.06
CA GLY A 315 -18.88 11.32 -20.03
C GLY A 315 -17.80 11.68 -19.00
N THR A 316 -17.72 10.98 -17.86
CA THR A 316 -16.69 11.26 -16.85
C THR A 316 -15.32 10.82 -17.31
N VAL A 317 -15.23 9.77 -18.12
CA VAL A 317 -13.99 9.35 -18.77
C VAL A 317 -13.59 10.32 -19.86
N GLN A 318 -14.57 10.79 -20.68
CA GLN A 318 -14.33 11.84 -21.67
C GLN A 318 -13.71 13.09 -21.03
N ASP A 319 -14.30 13.58 -19.94
CA ASP A 319 -13.82 14.77 -19.21
C ASP A 319 -12.42 14.54 -18.64
N ALA A 320 -12.17 13.36 -18.04
CA ALA A 320 -10.86 13.02 -17.51
C ALA A 320 -9.78 12.95 -18.61
N VAL A 321 -10.10 12.36 -19.76
CA VAL A 321 -9.18 12.31 -20.91
C VAL A 321 -8.95 13.69 -21.52
N LEU A 322 -9.97 14.55 -21.57
CA LEU A 322 -9.83 15.94 -22.00
C LEU A 322 -8.81 16.68 -21.12
N GLU A 323 -8.87 16.47 -19.80
CA GLU A 323 -7.90 17.06 -18.87
C GLU A 323 -6.48 16.52 -19.09
N VAL A 324 -6.30 15.23 -19.45
CA VAL A 324 -4.99 14.70 -19.85
C VAL A 324 -4.46 15.41 -21.10
N LEU A 325 -5.31 15.58 -22.13
CA LEU A 325 -4.92 16.29 -23.36
C LEU A 325 -4.58 17.76 -23.12
N LYS A 326 -5.36 18.44 -22.26
CA LYS A 326 -5.05 19.82 -21.85
C LYS A 326 -3.73 19.91 -21.09
N ALA A 327 -3.45 18.97 -20.18
CA ALA A 327 -2.17 18.92 -19.47
C ALA A 327 -0.99 18.71 -20.46
N GLY A 328 -1.19 17.86 -21.46
CA GLY A 328 -0.20 17.60 -22.52
C GLY A 328 0.01 18.77 -23.49
N SER A 329 -0.96 19.68 -23.62
CA SER A 329 -0.91 20.78 -24.57
C SER A 329 0.29 21.71 -24.39
N VAL A 330 0.86 21.77 -23.20
CA VAL A 330 2.06 22.57 -22.89
C VAL A 330 3.31 22.03 -23.59
N LEU A 331 3.38 20.73 -23.88
CA LEU A 331 4.55 20.11 -24.46
C LEU A 331 4.65 20.34 -25.97
N PHE A 332 3.60 20.00 -26.72
CA PHE A 332 3.55 20.11 -28.19
C PHE A 332 2.16 20.59 -28.65
N PRO A 333 1.81 21.87 -28.45
CA PRO A 333 0.48 22.42 -28.74
C PRO A 333 0.11 22.30 -30.23
N GLU A 334 1.04 22.62 -31.14
CA GLU A 334 0.80 22.56 -32.59
C GLU A 334 0.58 21.10 -33.08
N LEU A 335 1.33 20.15 -32.48
CA LEU A 335 1.16 18.73 -32.75
C LEU A 335 -0.22 18.26 -32.32
N LEU A 336 -0.64 18.64 -31.10
CA LEU A 336 -1.95 18.28 -30.57
C LEU A 336 -3.09 18.89 -31.40
N ALA A 337 -2.98 20.16 -31.81
CA ALA A 337 -3.95 20.81 -32.69
C ALA A 337 -4.10 20.03 -34.01
N ARG A 338 -2.99 19.70 -34.67
CA ARG A 338 -2.99 18.96 -35.92
C ARG A 338 -3.62 17.56 -35.79
N GLU A 339 -3.28 16.83 -34.73
CA GLU A 339 -3.85 15.49 -34.49
C GLU A 339 -5.36 15.58 -34.17
N THR A 340 -5.79 16.61 -33.44
CA THR A 340 -7.21 16.85 -33.15
C THR A 340 -8.01 17.20 -34.40
N GLU A 341 -7.51 18.12 -35.25
CA GLU A 341 -8.14 18.48 -36.52
C GLU A 341 -8.26 17.28 -37.48
N ALA A 342 -7.29 16.38 -37.47
CA ALA A 342 -7.30 15.18 -38.28
C ALA A 342 -8.39 14.16 -37.93
N VAL A 343 -8.90 14.19 -36.69
CA VAL A 343 -9.88 13.20 -36.20
C VAL A 343 -11.25 13.76 -35.84
N ILE A 344 -11.39 15.08 -35.67
CA ILE A 344 -12.64 15.70 -35.22
C ILE A 344 -13.87 15.29 -36.03
N HIS A 345 -13.71 15.09 -37.34
CA HIS A 345 -14.80 14.67 -38.23
C HIS A 345 -15.19 13.19 -38.07
N LYS A 346 -14.43 12.39 -37.32
CA LYS A 346 -14.69 10.98 -37.03
C LYS A 346 -15.48 10.77 -35.75
N HIS A 347 -15.52 11.79 -34.88
CA HIS A 347 -16.22 11.70 -33.59
C HIS A 347 -17.73 11.83 -33.76
N ARG A 348 -18.50 11.09 -32.97
CA ARG A 348 -19.96 11.21 -32.90
C ARG A 348 -20.39 12.60 -32.44
N SER A 349 -19.62 13.19 -31.51
CA SER A 349 -19.80 14.56 -31.08
C SER A 349 -18.46 15.32 -31.13
N PRO A 350 -18.33 16.35 -31.99
CA PRO A 350 -17.09 17.12 -32.11
C PRO A 350 -16.89 18.12 -30.94
N ALA A 351 -17.82 18.22 -30.01
CA ALA A 351 -17.83 19.28 -28.99
C ALA A 351 -16.55 19.32 -28.14
N LEU A 352 -16.08 18.17 -27.67
CA LEU A 352 -14.85 18.10 -26.85
C LEU A 352 -13.58 18.39 -27.67
N CYS A 353 -13.54 17.95 -28.92
CA CYS A 353 -12.44 18.33 -29.83
C CYS A 353 -12.43 19.84 -30.08
N GLN A 354 -13.59 20.47 -30.27
CA GLN A 354 -13.72 21.92 -30.42
C GLN A 354 -13.27 22.64 -29.16
N GLN A 355 -13.66 22.16 -27.99
CA GLN A 355 -13.24 22.70 -26.68
C GLN A 355 -11.71 22.61 -26.53
N LEU A 356 -11.10 21.50 -26.93
CA LEU A 356 -9.65 21.30 -26.90
C LEU A 356 -8.95 22.29 -27.83
N LEU A 357 -9.44 22.47 -29.07
CA LEU A 357 -8.88 23.43 -30.04
C LEU A 357 -9.01 24.87 -29.54
N GLN A 358 -10.14 25.26 -28.93
CA GLN A 358 -10.31 26.56 -28.30
C GLN A 358 -9.31 26.77 -27.15
N HIS A 359 -9.09 25.75 -26.31
CA HIS A 359 -8.10 25.80 -25.25
C HIS A 359 -6.68 26.03 -25.80
N LEU A 360 -6.31 25.34 -26.89
CA LEU A 360 -5.00 25.52 -27.55
C LEU A 360 -4.82 26.94 -28.13
N GLN A 361 -5.87 27.51 -28.72
CA GLN A 361 -5.85 28.88 -29.25
C GLN A 361 -5.77 29.97 -28.18
N ALA A 362 -6.27 29.70 -26.98
CA ALA A 362 -6.24 30.62 -25.86
C ALA A 362 -4.91 30.64 -25.10
N GLN A 363 -4.02 29.64 -25.35
CA GLN A 363 -2.69 29.63 -24.75
C GLN A 363 -1.78 30.67 -25.41
N PRO A 364 -1.00 31.47 -24.65
CA PRO A 364 0.01 32.32 -25.22
C PRO A 364 1.04 31.49 -26.00
N PRO A 365 1.57 32.00 -27.12
CA PRO A 365 2.60 31.29 -27.86
C PRO A 365 3.78 30.96 -26.95
N ALA A 366 4.26 29.72 -27.01
CA ALA A 366 5.42 29.28 -26.25
C ALA A 366 6.60 30.22 -26.55
N GLN A 367 7.13 30.87 -25.52
CA GLN A 367 8.30 31.73 -25.61
C GLN A 367 9.56 30.92 -25.74
#